data_b83b025b97b400cc781dcb9de8dbc00a
#
_entry.id   b83b025b97b400cc781dcb9de8dbc00a
#
_cell.length_a   1.000
_cell.length_b   1.000
_cell.length_c   1.000
_cell.angle_alpha   90.00
_cell.angle_beta   90.00
_cell.angle_gamma   90.00
#
_symmetry.space_group_name_H-M   'P 1'
#
loop_
_entity.id
_entity.type
_entity.pdbx_description
1 polymer ?
#
loop_
_entity_poly.entity_id
_entity_poly.type
_entity_poly.pdbx_seq_one_letter_code
_entity_poly.pdbx_strand_id
1 'polypeptide(L)'
;MTTASKKITFKEPTTKRLDIFFTEKFKISRTQAQKMIEENNILINNKISTKTGHPLKTGDTIAIEKKPIIKPPAPKKYDVKVAPKKIPKIKVITVTKDYIVVEKPNGLLTHSTDKNEPDSLAAILVKKYPELKKVGDDPKRPGIVHRLDKEASGLLVVARTQKMFDHLKNQFKERTVEKEYSVLVHGKVAKDWDEIKFPIERSRNKDRMAALPATLRGAATIEGKNALTEFWVEQRFINFTLLRVKIHTGRMHQVRVHMLSYNSPVVGDPLYFQKKQKDKWDKVCGRLFLHCIHLAFTDLKGDKQEFKSELPPELVNFLPLLK
;
A
#
# COMPACT_ATOMS: atom_id res chain seq x y z
N MET A 1 -8.16 1.99 43.73
CA MET A 1 -9.58 2.22 43.38
C MET A 1 -9.93 1.30 42.20
N THR A 2 -10.64 0.23 42.57
CA THR A 2 -11.11 -0.81 41.64
C THR A 2 -12.23 -0.23 40.77
N THR A 3 -11.95 0.03 39.49
CA THR A 3 -12.96 0.46 38.53
C THR A 3 -13.95 -0.68 38.30
N ALA A 4 -15.21 -0.44 38.59
CA ALA A 4 -16.32 -1.39 38.47
C ALA A 4 -16.35 -2.02 37.04
N SER A 5 -16.09 -3.32 36.96
CA SER A 5 -16.24 -4.08 35.73
C SER A 5 -17.74 -4.21 35.42
N LYS A 6 -18.12 -3.73 34.21
CA LYS A 6 -19.51 -3.86 33.75
C LYS A 6 -19.74 -5.31 33.33
N LYS A 7 -20.47 -6.08 34.15
CA LYS A 7 -20.83 -7.48 33.83
C LYS A 7 -22.12 -7.52 33.01
N ILE A 8 -22.15 -8.33 31.99
CA ILE A 8 -23.27 -8.53 31.07
C ILE A 8 -23.49 -10.03 30.93
N THR A 9 -24.71 -10.50 31.13
CA THR A 9 -25.08 -11.90 30.90
C THR A 9 -25.69 -12.04 29.52
N PHE A 10 -25.20 -13.00 28.72
CA PHE A 10 -25.75 -13.34 27.42
C PHE A 10 -26.99 -14.23 27.61
N LYS A 11 -28.16 -13.75 27.17
CA LYS A 11 -29.46 -14.40 27.41
C LYS A 11 -30.14 -14.96 26.16
N GLU A 12 -29.52 -14.86 24.99
CA GLU A 12 -30.12 -15.31 23.74
C GLU A 12 -30.05 -16.85 23.63
N PRO A 13 -31.09 -17.48 23.04
CA PRO A 13 -31.20 -18.94 22.96
C PRO A 13 -30.25 -19.56 21.92
N THR A 14 -29.62 -18.74 21.07
CA THR A 14 -28.74 -19.19 20.00
C THR A 14 -27.31 -18.70 20.22
N THR A 15 -26.33 -19.45 19.73
CA THR A 15 -24.92 -19.03 19.79
C THR A 15 -24.69 -17.79 18.93
N LYS A 16 -24.05 -16.77 19.49
CA LYS A 16 -23.75 -15.53 18.78
C LYS A 16 -22.26 -15.16 18.95
N ARG A 17 -21.64 -14.62 17.92
CA ARG A 17 -20.25 -14.15 18.01
C ARG A 17 -20.15 -12.91 18.89
N LEU A 18 -19.06 -12.81 19.68
CA LEU A 18 -18.80 -11.71 20.60
C LEU A 18 -18.80 -10.34 19.88
N ASP A 19 -18.16 -10.24 18.69
CA ASP A 19 -18.11 -8.99 17.92
C ASP A 19 -19.51 -8.55 17.43
N ILE A 20 -20.36 -9.51 17.06
CA ILE A 20 -21.75 -9.24 16.64
C ILE A 20 -22.58 -8.82 17.87
N PHE A 21 -22.47 -9.54 18.98
CA PHE A 21 -23.15 -9.17 20.22
C PHE A 21 -22.78 -7.75 20.68
N PHE A 22 -21.50 -7.36 20.60
CA PHE A 22 -21.06 -6.01 20.96
C PHE A 22 -21.62 -4.95 20.01
N THR A 23 -21.71 -5.24 18.70
CA THR A 23 -22.31 -4.36 17.70
C THR A 23 -23.77 -4.00 18.09
N GLU A 24 -24.54 -5.00 18.41
CA GLU A 24 -25.95 -4.82 18.79
C GLU A 24 -26.11 -4.17 20.16
N LYS A 25 -25.35 -4.65 21.15
CA LYS A 25 -25.46 -4.20 22.55
C LYS A 25 -25.05 -2.74 22.74
N PHE A 26 -24.03 -2.29 22.00
CA PHE A 26 -23.49 -0.94 22.12
C PHE A 26 -23.90 -0.01 20.95
N LYS A 27 -24.68 -0.51 19.98
CA LYS A 27 -25.10 0.25 18.77
C LYS A 27 -23.93 0.87 18.01
N ILE A 28 -22.85 0.11 17.82
CA ILE A 28 -21.62 0.53 17.17
C ILE A 28 -21.34 -0.33 15.93
N SER A 29 -20.47 0.14 15.02
CA SER A 29 -20.07 -0.66 13.86
C SER A 29 -19.26 -1.90 14.29
N ARG A 30 -19.25 -2.94 13.45
CA ARG A 30 -18.48 -4.15 13.72
C ARG A 30 -16.99 -3.87 13.91
N THR A 31 -16.42 -2.94 13.15
CA THR A 31 -15.02 -2.50 13.30
C THR A 31 -14.79 -1.85 14.67
N GLN A 32 -15.73 -1.03 15.15
CA GLN A 32 -15.65 -0.43 16.47
C GLN A 32 -15.79 -1.48 17.58
N ALA A 33 -16.67 -2.48 17.40
CA ALA A 33 -16.82 -3.58 18.33
C ALA A 33 -15.52 -4.42 18.44
N GLN A 34 -14.89 -4.75 17.31
CA GLN A 34 -13.63 -5.45 17.27
C GLN A 34 -12.51 -4.67 17.97
N LYS A 35 -12.41 -3.37 17.68
CA LYS A 35 -11.45 -2.48 18.35
C LYS A 35 -11.68 -2.42 19.87
N MET A 36 -12.92 -2.34 20.31
CA MET A 36 -13.27 -2.36 21.72
C MET A 36 -12.86 -3.66 22.42
N ILE A 37 -13.00 -4.81 21.74
CA ILE A 37 -12.56 -6.11 22.26
C ILE A 37 -11.01 -6.19 22.32
N GLU A 38 -10.32 -5.65 21.34
CA GLU A 38 -8.86 -5.64 21.27
C GLU A 38 -8.21 -4.73 22.32
N GLU A 39 -8.84 -3.57 22.59
CA GLU A 39 -8.34 -2.54 23.51
C GLU A 39 -8.65 -2.83 24.99
N ASN A 40 -9.55 -3.76 25.29
CA ASN A 40 -9.95 -4.10 26.66
C ASN A 40 -9.66 -5.58 26.97
N ASN A 41 -9.62 -5.91 28.26
CA ASN A 41 -9.67 -7.29 28.70
C ASN A 41 -11.14 -7.72 28.74
N ILE A 42 -11.52 -8.61 27.83
CA ILE A 42 -12.84 -9.20 27.84
C ILE A 42 -12.75 -10.55 28.52
N LEU A 43 -13.43 -10.68 29.65
CA LEU A 43 -13.53 -11.95 30.35
C LEU A 43 -14.89 -12.60 30.03
N ILE A 44 -14.84 -13.85 29.62
CA ILE A 44 -16.03 -14.69 29.44
C ILE A 44 -15.94 -15.78 30.49
N ASN A 45 -16.91 -15.81 31.38
CA ASN A 45 -16.92 -16.74 32.55
C ASN A 45 -15.60 -16.66 33.37
N ASN A 46 -15.16 -15.42 33.61
CA ASN A 46 -13.90 -15.11 34.35
C ASN A 46 -12.60 -15.54 33.60
N LYS A 47 -12.64 -15.95 32.35
CA LYS A 47 -11.46 -16.26 31.53
C LYS A 47 -11.28 -15.21 30.46
N ILE A 48 -10.05 -14.69 30.27
CA ILE A 48 -9.75 -13.68 29.24
C ILE A 48 -9.96 -14.27 27.85
N SER A 49 -10.77 -13.60 27.04
CA SER A 49 -10.96 -13.91 25.62
C SER A 49 -10.25 -12.89 24.76
N THR A 50 -9.33 -13.38 23.90
CA THR A 50 -8.61 -12.55 22.92
C THR A 50 -9.19 -12.64 21.52
N LYS A 51 -10.21 -13.51 21.29
CA LYS A 51 -10.80 -13.75 19.99
C LYS A 51 -12.06 -12.90 19.80
N THR A 52 -12.03 -11.94 18.89
CA THR A 52 -13.19 -11.11 18.52
C THR A 52 -14.40 -11.93 18.07
N GLY A 53 -14.16 -13.07 17.42
CA GLY A 53 -15.19 -13.99 16.95
C GLY A 53 -15.57 -15.11 17.96
N HIS A 54 -15.26 -14.96 19.25
CA HIS A 54 -15.60 -15.98 20.27
C HIS A 54 -17.12 -16.29 20.26
N PRO A 55 -17.52 -17.57 20.16
CA PRO A 55 -18.94 -17.94 20.20
C PRO A 55 -19.47 -17.88 21.64
N LEU A 56 -20.41 -16.99 21.90
CA LEU A 56 -21.13 -16.88 23.18
C LEU A 56 -22.26 -17.92 23.24
N LYS A 57 -22.45 -18.50 24.42
CA LYS A 57 -23.54 -19.42 24.73
C LYS A 57 -24.47 -18.80 25.76
N THR A 58 -25.75 -19.18 25.74
CA THR A 58 -26.72 -18.76 26.72
C THR A 58 -26.21 -19.00 28.15
N GLY A 59 -26.25 -17.96 28.99
CA GLY A 59 -25.73 -17.96 30.34
C GLY A 59 -24.29 -17.48 30.48
N ASP A 60 -23.53 -17.26 29.40
CA ASP A 60 -22.18 -16.72 29.48
C ASP A 60 -22.19 -15.32 30.12
N THR A 61 -21.29 -15.15 31.10
CA THR A 61 -21.09 -13.85 31.75
C THR A 61 -19.89 -13.14 31.14
N ILE A 62 -20.12 -11.96 30.60
CA ILE A 62 -19.10 -11.13 29.93
C ILE A 62 -18.75 -9.97 30.85
N ALA A 63 -17.49 -9.84 31.25
CA ALA A 63 -16.97 -8.68 31.95
C ALA A 63 -16.01 -7.90 31.03
N ILE A 64 -16.14 -6.57 31.06
CA ILE A 64 -15.28 -5.67 30.31
C ILE A 64 -14.40 -4.91 31.31
N GLU A 65 -13.12 -5.18 31.28
CA GLU A 65 -12.12 -4.51 32.12
C GLU A 65 -11.22 -3.67 31.20
N LYS A 66 -11.02 -2.41 31.55
CA LYS A 66 -10.02 -1.61 30.84
C LYS A 66 -8.65 -2.25 31.09
N LYS A 67 -7.92 -2.57 30.02
CA LYS A 67 -6.52 -2.93 30.15
C LYS A 67 -5.83 -1.84 30.98
N PRO A 68 -5.08 -2.19 32.02
CA PRO A 68 -4.29 -1.19 32.70
C PRO A 68 -3.46 -0.47 31.63
N ILE A 69 -3.51 0.86 31.64
CA ILE A 69 -2.60 1.65 30.82
C ILE A 69 -1.23 1.41 31.43
N ILE A 70 -0.58 0.34 31.00
CA ILE A 70 0.86 0.18 31.21
C ILE A 70 1.41 1.30 30.31
N LYS A 71 1.67 2.48 30.92
CA LYS A 71 2.52 3.47 30.26
C LYS A 71 3.74 2.66 29.84
N PRO A 72 4.04 2.56 28.53
CA PRO A 72 5.28 1.91 28.13
C PRO A 72 6.36 2.54 28.99
N PRO A 73 7.31 1.78 29.57
CA PRO A 73 8.38 2.32 30.36
C PRO A 73 8.91 3.49 29.54
N ALA A 74 9.04 4.67 30.20
CA ALA A 74 9.46 5.90 29.52
C ALA A 74 10.59 5.47 28.58
N PRO A 75 10.50 5.74 27.27
CA PRO A 75 11.48 5.24 26.32
C PRO A 75 12.82 5.63 26.93
N LYS A 76 13.63 4.59 27.29
CA LYS A 76 15.02 4.86 27.67
C LYS A 76 15.52 5.75 26.57
N LYS A 77 15.85 6.99 26.85
CA LYS A 77 16.52 7.89 25.93
C LYS A 77 17.84 7.20 25.58
N TYR A 78 17.76 6.28 24.63
CA TYR A 78 18.91 6.00 23.84
C TYR A 78 19.09 7.29 23.06
N ASP A 79 20.11 8.04 23.35
CA ASP A 79 20.66 9.06 22.47
C ASP A 79 21.25 8.37 21.25
N VAL A 80 20.37 7.66 20.52
CA VAL A 80 20.59 7.41 19.12
C VAL A 80 20.41 8.79 18.52
N LYS A 81 21.50 9.49 18.32
CA LYS A 81 21.57 10.58 17.36
C LYS A 81 21.15 9.96 16.03
N VAL A 82 19.83 9.90 15.79
CA VAL A 82 19.28 9.62 14.46
C VAL A 82 19.79 10.80 13.65
N ALA A 83 20.87 10.57 12.90
CA ALA A 83 21.32 11.53 11.93
C ALA A 83 20.08 11.97 11.14
N PRO A 84 19.83 13.27 10.95
CA PRO A 84 18.64 13.77 10.31
C PRO A 84 18.50 12.98 9.00
N LYS A 85 17.42 12.21 8.85
CA LYS A 85 17.15 11.47 7.61
C LYS A 85 17.17 12.52 6.51
N LYS A 86 18.22 12.52 5.68
CA LYS A 86 18.29 13.40 4.51
C LYS A 86 17.03 13.12 3.72
N ILE A 87 16.12 14.10 3.69
CA ILE A 87 14.92 14.04 2.85
C ILE A 87 15.43 13.89 1.42
N PRO A 88 15.07 12.79 0.71
CA PRO A 88 15.59 12.58 -0.62
C PRO A 88 15.14 13.73 -1.55
N LYS A 89 16.04 14.23 -2.38
CA LYS A 89 15.78 15.34 -3.30
C LYS A 89 14.75 14.92 -4.34
N ILE A 90 13.62 15.65 -4.41
CA ILE A 90 12.60 15.46 -5.43
C ILE A 90 13.04 16.18 -6.69
N LYS A 91 13.07 15.49 -7.83
CA LYS A 91 13.29 16.09 -9.13
C LYS A 91 11.93 16.55 -9.69
N VAL A 92 11.79 17.84 -9.93
CA VAL A 92 10.63 18.43 -10.60
C VAL A 92 10.88 18.41 -12.09
N ILE A 93 10.04 17.72 -12.86
CA ILE A 93 10.16 17.57 -14.31
C ILE A 93 9.53 18.77 -15.02
N THR A 94 8.30 19.12 -14.60
CA THR A 94 7.60 20.28 -15.15
C THR A 94 6.66 20.92 -14.12
N VAL A 95 6.44 22.21 -14.28
CA VAL A 95 5.48 22.96 -13.46
C VAL A 95 4.66 23.82 -14.41
N THR A 96 3.36 23.59 -14.43
CA THR A 96 2.38 24.40 -15.15
C THR A 96 1.49 25.15 -14.15
N LYS A 97 0.55 25.94 -14.64
CA LYS A 97 -0.49 26.54 -13.80
C LYS A 97 -1.44 25.51 -13.20
N ASP A 98 -1.66 24.36 -13.89
CA ASP A 98 -2.69 23.39 -13.55
C ASP A 98 -2.14 22.11 -12.89
N TYR A 99 -0.87 21.73 -13.17
CA TYR A 99 -0.26 20.52 -12.61
C TYR A 99 1.27 20.64 -12.48
N ILE A 100 1.82 19.73 -11.66
CA ILE A 100 3.25 19.50 -11.52
C ILE A 100 3.52 18.03 -11.83
N VAL A 101 4.56 17.74 -12.62
CA VAL A 101 5.09 16.39 -12.79
C VAL A 101 6.42 16.30 -12.06
N VAL A 102 6.56 15.30 -11.23
CA VAL A 102 7.76 15.05 -10.43
C VAL A 102 8.27 13.63 -10.64
N GLU A 103 9.55 13.44 -10.39
CA GLU A 103 10.14 12.14 -10.19
C GLU A 103 10.30 11.89 -8.68
N LYS A 104 9.47 10.97 -8.16
CA LYS A 104 9.49 10.60 -6.75
C LYS A 104 10.70 9.69 -6.49
N PRO A 105 11.57 10.02 -5.55
CA PRO A 105 12.67 9.13 -5.17
C PRO A 105 12.16 7.88 -4.44
N ASN A 106 12.98 6.84 -4.42
CA ASN A 106 12.79 5.67 -3.56
C ASN A 106 12.80 6.08 -2.08
N GLY A 107 12.07 5.36 -1.25
CA GLY A 107 12.02 5.54 0.21
C GLY A 107 11.11 6.67 0.68
N LEU A 108 10.57 7.50 -0.21
CA LEU A 108 9.65 8.59 0.11
C LEU A 108 8.19 8.16 -0.04
N LEU A 109 7.35 8.42 0.98
CA LEU A 109 5.90 8.24 0.89
C LEU A 109 5.31 9.26 -0.09
N THR A 110 4.30 8.85 -0.85
CA THR A 110 3.55 9.77 -1.74
C THR A 110 2.75 10.78 -0.91
N HIS A 111 2.08 10.33 0.15
CA HIS A 111 1.33 11.15 1.11
C HIS A 111 1.39 10.51 2.48
N SER A 112 1.10 11.28 3.53
CA SER A 112 1.09 10.80 4.91
C SER A 112 0.02 9.73 5.11
N THR A 113 0.33 8.75 5.96
CA THR A 113 -0.63 7.75 6.42
C THR A 113 -1.31 8.22 7.71
N ASP A 114 -2.09 7.35 8.36
CA ASP A 114 -2.68 7.65 9.67
C ASP A 114 -1.64 7.89 10.77
N LYS A 115 -0.37 7.58 10.50
CA LYS A 115 0.76 7.86 11.41
C LYS A 115 1.28 9.29 11.30
N ASN A 116 0.69 10.12 10.40
CA ASN A 116 1.02 11.53 10.18
C ASN A 116 2.52 11.77 9.95
N GLU A 117 3.15 10.98 9.08
CA GLU A 117 4.57 11.16 8.73
C GLU A 117 4.79 12.55 8.12
N PRO A 118 5.71 13.37 8.66
CA PRO A 118 5.91 14.74 8.21
C PRO A 118 6.60 14.84 6.85
N ASP A 119 7.31 13.78 6.45
CA ASP A 119 8.18 13.77 5.28
C ASP A 119 7.55 12.91 4.17
N SER A 120 6.45 13.39 3.58
CA SER A 120 5.87 12.81 2.37
C SER A 120 6.06 13.73 1.17
N LEU A 121 5.96 13.19 -0.06
CA LEU A 121 6.01 13.98 -1.29
C LEU A 121 4.99 15.13 -1.24
N ALA A 122 3.75 14.83 -0.85
CA ALA A 122 2.69 15.84 -0.72
C ALA A 122 3.08 16.95 0.27
N ALA A 123 3.60 16.60 1.45
CA ALA A 123 4.02 17.58 2.45
C ALA A 123 5.17 18.47 1.96
N ILE A 124 6.14 17.89 1.25
CA ILE A 124 7.27 18.65 0.69
C ILE A 124 6.79 19.59 -0.42
N LEU A 125 5.90 19.10 -1.31
CA LEU A 125 5.35 19.94 -2.38
C LEU A 125 4.49 21.08 -1.85
N VAL A 126 3.69 20.87 -0.81
CA VAL A 126 2.92 21.93 -0.14
C VAL A 126 3.82 23.02 0.44
N LYS A 127 4.99 22.67 0.98
CA LYS A 127 5.97 23.68 1.47
C LYS A 127 6.47 24.55 0.31
N LYS A 128 6.66 23.97 -0.88
CA LYS A 128 7.17 24.67 -2.06
C LYS A 128 6.06 25.38 -2.86
N TYR A 129 4.86 24.83 -2.86
CA TYR A 129 3.67 25.27 -3.60
C TYR A 129 2.47 25.32 -2.64
N PRO A 130 2.34 26.38 -1.81
CA PRO A 130 1.34 26.47 -0.74
C PRO A 130 -0.11 26.38 -1.22
N GLU A 131 -0.38 26.75 -2.47
CA GLU A 131 -1.71 26.66 -3.09
C GLU A 131 -2.27 25.24 -3.10
N LEU A 132 -1.40 24.22 -3.13
CA LEU A 132 -1.80 22.81 -3.09
C LEU A 132 -2.65 22.46 -1.87
N LYS A 133 -2.51 23.17 -0.74
CA LYS A 133 -3.30 22.91 0.48
C LYS A 133 -4.81 22.91 0.24
N LYS A 134 -5.27 23.62 -0.80
CA LYS A 134 -6.69 23.79 -1.14
C LYS A 134 -7.16 22.84 -2.26
N VAL A 135 -6.30 21.95 -2.75
CA VAL A 135 -6.56 21.10 -3.91
C VAL A 135 -6.75 19.65 -3.47
N GLY A 136 -7.88 19.06 -3.85
CA GLY A 136 -8.21 17.67 -3.59
C GLY A 136 -9.33 17.49 -2.56
N ASP A 137 -9.73 16.22 -2.34
CA ASP A 137 -10.84 15.85 -1.45
C ASP A 137 -10.36 15.52 -0.03
N ASP A 138 -9.06 15.36 0.19
CA ASP A 138 -8.48 14.92 1.46
C ASP A 138 -7.29 15.83 1.84
N PRO A 139 -7.37 16.56 2.97
CA PRO A 139 -6.29 17.43 3.44
C PRO A 139 -4.95 16.71 3.65
N LYS A 140 -4.94 15.38 3.83
CA LYS A 140 -3.72 14.57 3.94
C LYS A 140 -3.07 14.28 2.58
N ARG A 141 -3.78 14.56 1.47
CA ARG A 141 -3.37 14.23 0.09
C ARG A 141 -3.53 15.41 -0.88
N PRO A 142 -3.07 16.60 -0.52
CA PRO A 142 -3.28 17.80 -1.35
C PRO A 142 -2.72 17.61 -2.77
N GLY A 143 -3.57 17.75 -3.77
CA GLY A 143 -3.24 17.59 -5.18
C GLY A 143 -2.93 16.17 -5.66
N ILE A 144 -2.94 15.17 -4.79
CA ILE A 144 -2.53 13.79 -5.10
C ILE A 144 -3.72 12.99 -5.66
N VAL A 145 -3.66 12.65 -6.94
CA VAL A 145 -4.68 11.85 -7.66
C VAL A 145 -4.29 10.37 -7.81
N HIS A 146 -3.01 10.05 -7.71
CA HIS A 146 -2.48 8.68 -7.72
C HIS A 146 -1.24 8.54 -6.82
N ARG A 147 -0.73 7.33 -6.69
CA ARG A 147 0.41 7.08 -5.81
C ARG A 147 1.39 6.07 -6.39
N LEU A 148 2.63 6.21 -5.96
CA LEU A 148 3.66 5.18 -6.02
C LEU A 148 3.90 4.61 -4.61
N ASP A 149 4.33 3.37 -4.53
CA ASP A 149 4.75 2.76 -3.27
C ASP A 149 5.94 3.53 -2.68
N LYS A 150 6.14 3.45 -1.37
CA LYS A 150 7.27 4.09 -0.70
C LYS A 150 8.59 3.68 -1.32
N GLU A 151 8.76 2.38 -1.57
CA GLU A 151 9.97 1.76 -2.11
C GLU A 151 10.12 1.93 -3.63
N ALA A 152 9.06 2.27 -4.34
CA ALA A 152 9.12 2.56 -5.78
C ALA A 152 9.57 4.00 -6.05
N SER A 153 10.10 4.24 -7.24
CA SER A 153 10.48 5.57 -7.72
C SER A 153 9.86 5.89 -9.08
N GLY A 154 10.04 7.11 -9.56
CA GLY A 154 9.64 7.53 -10.92
C GLY A 154 8.54 8.58 -10.99
N LEU A 155 7.93 8.70 -12.15
CA LEU A 155 7.02 9.77 -12.53
C LEU A 155 5.71 9.75 -11.74
N LEU A 156 5.30 10.95 -11.30
CA LEU A 156 4.04 11.19 -10.63
C LEU A 156 3.51 12.58 -10.99
N VAL A 157 2.20 12.68 -11.29
CA VAL A 157 1.51 13.96 -11.52
C VAL A 157 0.77 14.41 -10.28
N VAL A 158 0.83 15.71 -9.99
CA VAL A 158 0.16 16.38 -8.88
C VAL A 158 -0.65 17.55 -9.44
N ALA A 159 -1.94 17.59 -9.14
CA ALA A 159 -2.80 18.69 -9.56
C ALA A 159 -2.52 19.95 -8.72
N ARG A 160 -2.45 21.12 -9.36
CA ARG A 160 -2.29 22.43 -8.70
C ARG A 160 -3.60 23.18 -8.56
N THR A 161 -4.60 22.84 -9.36
CA THR A 161 -5.95 23.43 -9.29
C THR A 161 -6.99 22.35 -9.05
N GLN A 162 -8.12 22.72 -8.42
CA GLN A 162 -9.21 21.77 -8.19
C GLN A 162 -9.76 21.22 -9.51
N LYS A 163 -9.90 22.08 -10.52
CA LYS A 163 -10.36 21.67 -11.86
C LYS A 163 -9.47 20.57 -12.46
N MET A 164 -8.15 20.73 -12.36
CA MET A 164 -7.20 19.70 -12.85
C MET A 164 -7.23 18.44 -11.98
N PHE A 165 -7.44 18.58 -10.68
CA PHE A 165 -7.60 17.44 -9.78
C PHE A 165 -8.78 16.57 -10.19
N ASP A 166 -9.95 17.18 -10.39
CA ASP A 166 -11.18 16.48 -10.78
C ASP A 166 -11.04 15.84 -12.17
N HIS A 167 -10.40 16.57 -13.10
CA HIS A 167 -10.12 16.08 -14.45
C HIS A 167 -9.19 14.84 -14.42
N LEU A 168 -8.06 14.91 -13.72
CA LEU A 168 -7.15 13.77 -13.58
C LEU A 168 -7.80 12.60 -12.83
N LYS A 169 -8.52 12.88 -11.74
CA LYS A 169 -9.25 11.86 -10.97
C LYS A 169 -10.23 11.08 -11.85
N ASN A 170 -10.90 11.75 -12.77
CA ASN A 170 -11.78 11.13 -13.75
C ASN A 170 -11.00 10.24 -14.72
N GLN A 171 -9.89 10.72 -15.29
CA GLN A 171 -9.03 9.92 -16.17
C GLN A 171 -8.48 8.67 -15.46
N PHE A 172 -8.09 8.77 -14.19
CA PHE A 172 -7.69 7.59 -13.40
C PHE A 172 -8.84 6.61 -13.16
N LYS A 173 -10.08 7.10 -12.97
CA LYS A 173 -11.28 6.29 -12.84
C LYS A 173 -11.62 5.57 -14.15
N GLU A 174 -11.53 6.26 -15.27
CA GLU A 174 -11.79 5.77 -16.63
C GLU A 174 -10.60 4.97 -17.21
N ARG A 175 -9.44 4.96 -16.51
CA ARG A 175 -8.23 4.24 -16.90
C ARG A 175 -7.61 4.73 -18.21
N THR A 176 -7.75 6.01 -18.52
CA THR A 176 -7.17 6.65 -19.70
C THR A 176 -5.75 7.17 -19.46
N VAL A 177 -5.31 7.26 -18.19
CA VAL A 177 -3.92 7.59 -17.84
C VAL A 177 -3.01 6.41 -18.11
N GLU A 178 -1.98 6.62 -18.93
CA GLU A 178 -0.99 5.59 -19.23
C GLU A 178 0.17 5.65 -18.23
N LYS A 179 0.60 4.47 -17.77
CA LYS A 179 1.76 4.32 -16.85
C LYS A 179 2.52 3.05 -17.20
N GLU A 180 3.83 3.23 -17.44
CA GLU A 180 4.72 2.12 -17.64
C GLU A 180 5.88 2.17 -16.65
N TYR A 181 6.35 0.99 -16.28
CA TYR A 181 7.40 0.79 -15.30
C TYR A 181 8.51 -0.08 -15.88
N SER A 182 9.74 0.23 -15.52
CA SER A 182 10.85 -0.72 -15.66
C SER A 182 10.97 -1.53 -14.38
N VAL A 183 10.98 -2.85 -14.51
CA VAL A 183 10.88 -3.81 -13.41
C VAL A 183 11.87 -4.94 -13.64
N LEU A 184 12.77 -5.17 -12.70
CA LEU A 184 13.63 -6.36 -12.73
C LEU A 184 13.02 -7.43 -11.83
N VAL A 185 12.88 -8.64 -12.35
CA VAL A 185 12.31 -9.77 -11.62
C VAL A 185 13.28 -10.94 -11.52
N HIS A 186 13.14 -11.74 -10.47
CA HIS A 186 13.84 -13.01 -10.31
C HIS A 186 13.34 -14.05 -11.31
N GLY A 187 14.27 -14.84 -11.84
CA GLY A 187 13.97 -15.93 -12.75
C GLY A 187 13.93 -15.51 -14.23
N LYS A 188 13.90 -16.52 -15.09
CA LYS A 188 13.71 -16.34 -16.54
C LYS A 188 12.23 -16.38 -16.84
N VAL A 189 11.67 -15.25 -17.24
CA VAL A 189 10.30 -15.19 -17.77
C VAL A 189 10.30 -15.80 -19.17
N ALA A 190 9.52 -16.85 -19.36
CA ALA A 190 9.53 -17.63 -20.61
C ALA A 190 8.89 -16.87 -21.78
N LYS A 191 7.74 -16.24 -21.54
CA LYS A 191 7.01 -15.49 -22.57
C LYS A 191 7.60 -14.10 -22.77
N ASP A 192 7.69 -13.65 -24.03
CA ASP A 192 8.14 -12.30 -24.33
C ASP A 192 7.12 -11.23 -23.95
N TRP A 193 5.84 -11.60 -23.91
CA TRP A 193 4.70 -10.81 -23.50
C TRP A 193 3.66 -11.67 -22.81
N ASP A 194 3.03 -11.11 -21.78
CA ASP A 194 1.86 -11.74 -21.14
C ASP A 194 1.06 -10.70 -20.34
N GLU A 195 -0.14 -11.08 -19.91
CA GLU A 195 -1.00 -10.28 -19.05
C GLU A 195 -1.41 -11.06 -17.79
N ILE A 196 -1.43 -10.36 -16.66
CA ILE A 196 -1.79 -10.91 -15.35
C ILE A 196 -3.12 -10.29 -14.91
N LYS A 197 -4.18 -11.11 -14.84
CA LYS A 197 -5.56 -10.72 -14.51
C LYS A 197 -6.02 -11.24 -13.15
N PHE A 198 -5.10 -11.38 -12.19
CA PHE A 198 -5.46 -11.86 -10.86
C PHE A 198 -6.08 -10.74 -10.03
N PRO A 199 -7.29 -10.90 -9.49
CA PRO A 199 -7.85 -9.96 -8.55
C PRO A 199 -6.95 -9.81 -7.32
N ILE A 200 -6.88 -8.58 -6.80
CA ILE A 200 -6.02 -8.25 -5.66
C ILE A 200 -6.89 -7.91 -4.46
N GLU A 201 -6.58 -8.52 -3.32
CA GLU A 201 -7.21 -8.28 -2.03
C GLU A 201 -6.18 -8.07 -0.90
N ARG A 202 -6.63 -7.67 0.28
CA ARG A 202 -5.77 -7.69 1.46
C ARG A 202 -5.53 -9.13 1.91
N SER A 203 -4.28 -9.47 2.20
CA SER A 203 -3.96 -10.79 2.77
C SER A 203 -4.70 -10.99 4.10
N ARG A 204 -4.91 -12.25 4.50
CA ARG A 204 -5.58 -12.60 5.77
C ARG A 204 -4.94 -11.92 6.97
N ASN A 205 -3.63 -11.74 6.97
CA ASN A 205 -2.87 -11.09 8.03
C ASN A 205 -2.90 -9.54 7.94
N LYS A 206 -3.62 -8.96 6.94
CA LYS A 206 -3.79 -7.51 6.71
C LYS A 206 -2.51 -6.70 6.47
N ASP A 207 -1.33 -7.30 6.54
CA ASP A 207 -0.03 -6.61 6.44
C ASP A 207 0.40 -6.35 4.99
N ARG A 208 -0.15 -7.12 4.04
CA ARG A 208 0.19 -7.06 2.61
C ARG A 208 -1.01 -7.37 1.73
N MET A 209 -0.85 -7.17 0.42
CA MET A 209 -1.82 -7.57 -0.59
C MET A 209 -1.56 -9.02 -1.02
N ALA A 210 -2.59 -9.66 -1.57
CA ALA A 210 -2.52 -10.98 -2.17
C ALA A 210 -3.20 -10.95 -3.54
N ALA A 211 -2.62 -11.65 -4.51
CA ALA A 211 -3.23 -11.96 -5.79
C ALA A 211 -3.17 -13.48 -5.98
N LEU A 212 -4.32 -14.10 -6.22
CA LEU A 212 -4.43 -15.53 -6.35
C LEU A 212 -4.95 -15.90 -7.74
N PRO A 213 -4.29 -16.82 -8.47
CA PRO A 213 -4.83 -17.40 -9.68
C PRO A 213 -6.20 -18.05 -9.41
N ALA A 214 -7.10 -18.01 -10.38
CA ALA A 214 -8.44 -18.58 -10.26
C ALA A 214 -8.43 -20.08 -9.89
N THR A 215 -7.42 -20.82 -10.36
CA THR A 215 -7.21 -22.25 -10.10
C THR A 215 -6.91 -22.59 -8.63
N LEU A 216 -6.41 -21.61 -7.85
CA LEU A 216 -6.08 -21.82 -6.42
C LEU A 216 -7.20 -21.39 -5.48
N ARG A 217 -8.31 -20.91 -6.02
CA ARG A 217 -9.38 -20.30 -5.21
C ARG A 217 -10.44 -21.28 -4.73
N GLY A 218 -10.52 -22.47 -5.30
CA GLY A 218 -11.72 -23.29 -5.11
C GLY A 218 -12.98 -22.53 -5.56
N ALA A 219 -14.16 -23.08 -5.41
CA ALA A 219 -15.42 -22.42 -5.76
C ALA A 219 -15.85 -21.27 -4.82
N ALA A 220 -14.96 -20.81 -3.92
CA ALA A 220 -15.27 -19.78 -2.94
C ALA A 220 -15.08 -18.38 -3.55
N THR A 221 -16.11 -17.56 -3.41
CA THR A 221 -16.30 -16.15 -3.75
C THR A 221 -15.02 -15.33 -4.02
N ILE A 222 -14.96 -14.77 -5.24
CA ILE A 222 -13.90 -13.84 -5.67
C ILE A 222 -14.13 -12.49 -4.95
N GLU A 223 -13.56 -12.29 -3.78
CA GLU A 223 -13.69 -11.03 -3.02
C GLU A 223 -12.67 -9.96 -3.45
N GLY A 224 -11.67 -10.28 -4.28
CA GLY A 224 -10.62 -9.36 -4.70
C GLY A 224 -11.09 -8.33 -5.75
N LYS A 225 -10.44 -7.16 -5.78
CA LYS A 225 -10.67 -6.13 -6.80
C LYS A 225 -9.97 -6.49 -8.09
N ASN A 226 -10.66 -6.39 -9.22
CA ASN A 226 -10.08 -6.63 -10.54
C ASN A 226 -8.80 -5.80 -10.73
N ALA A 227 -7.76 -6.47 -11.21
CA ALA A 227 -6.48 -5.88 -11.53
C ALA A 227 -5.94 -6.47 -12.84
N LEU A 228 -5.33 -5.62 -13.67
CA LEU A 228 -4.74 -5.99 -14.94
C LEU A 228 -3.36 -5.35 -15.04
N THR A 229 -2.36 -6.21 -15.21
CA THR A 229 -0.95 -5.87 -15.46
C THR A 229 -0.50 -6.58 -16.72
N GLU A 230 0.09 -5.84 -17.61
CA GLU A 230 0.64 -6.30 -18.88
C GLU A 230 2.15 -6.09 -18.84
N PHE A 231 2.94 -7.00 -19.42
CA PHE A 231 4.37 -6.85 -19.45
C PHE A 231 4.98 -7.33 -20.78
N TRP A 232 6.14 -6.77 -21.10
CA TRP A 232 7.03 -7.17 -22.19
C TRP A 232 8.42 -7.40 -21.64
N VAL A 233 9.08 -8.46 -22.10
CA VAL A 233 10.48 -8.73 -21.78
C VAL A 233 11.37 -7.79 -22.59
N GLU A 234 12.18 -6.99 -21.90
CA GLU A 234 13.18 -6.13 -22.53
C GLU A 234 14.55 -6.82 -22.61
N GLN A 235 14.92 -7.54 -21.53
CA GLN A 235 16.21 -8.28 -21.48
C GLN A 235 16.12 -9.47 -20.52
N ARG A 236 16.72 -10.59 -20.91
CA ARG A 236 16.91 -11.77 -20.06
C ARG A 236 18.38 -11.89 -19.64
N PHE A 237 18.58 -12.08 -18.35
CA PHE A 237 19.88 -12.41 -17.74
C PHE A 237 19.88 -13.89 -17.32
N ILE A 238 20.97 -14.38 -16.74
CA ILE A 238 21.08 -15.79 -16.32
C ILE A 238 19.97 -16.19 -15.35
N ASN A 239 19.69 -15.37 -14.32
CA ASN A 239 18.71 -15.64 -13.28
C ASN A 239 17.68 -14.51 -13.08
N PHE A 240 17.60 -13.56 -14.00
CA PHE A 240 16.74 -12.38 -13.89
C PHE A 240 16.14 -12.02 -15.25
N THR A 241 15.07 -11.24 -15.21
CA THR A 241 14.45 -10.69 -16.42
C THR A 241 14.09 -9.24 -16.18
N LEU A 242 14.52 -8.35 -17.07
CA LEU A 242 14.09 -6.96 -17.11
C LEU A 242 12.81 -6.86 -17.94
N LEU A 243 11.79 -6.25 -17.36
CA LEU A 243 10.46 -6.11 -17.94
C LEU A 243 10.09 -4.64 -18.08
N ARG A 244 9.41 -4.31 -19.15
CA ARG A 244 8.55 -3.13 -19.25
C ARG A 244 7.14 -3.56 -18.87
N VAL A 245 6.55 -2.91 -17.87
CA VAL A 245 5.27 -3.28 -17.28
C VAL A 245 4.28 -2.13 -17.41
N LYS A 246 3.13 -2.37 -18.04
CA LYS A 246 1.99 -1.44 -18.11
C LYS A 246 0.90 -1.87 -17.14
N ILE A 247 0.39 -0.94 -16.34
CA ILE A 247 -0.73 -1.21 -15.44
C ILE A 247 -1.99 -0.49 -15.92
N HIS A 248 -3.06 -1.25 -16.13
CA HIS A 248 -4.38 -0.73 -16.51
C HIS A 248 -5.25 -0.39 -15.31
N THR A 249 -4.88 -0.88 -14.14
CA THR A 249 -5.50 -0.60 -12.84
C THR A 249 -4.43 -0.13 -11.87
N GLY A 250 -4.81 0.56 -10.79
CA GLY A 250 -3.87 1.08 -9.79
C GLY A 250 -4.15 0.51 -8.39
N ARG A 251 -4.10 -0.82 -8.21
CA ARG A 251 -4.27 -1.43 -6.89
C ARG A 251 -2.99 -1.30 -6.07
N MET A 252 -3.13 -1.27 -4.74
CA MET A 252 -1.99 -1.20 -3.84
C MET A 252 -1.03 -2.36 -4.09
N HIS A 253 0.26 -2.07 -4.27
CA HIS A 253 1.34 -3.03 -4.55
C HIS A 253 1.10 -3.91 -5.80
N GLN A 254 0.31 -3.46 -6.77
CA GLN A 254 -0.18 -4.30 -7.87
C GLN A 254 0.93 -5.02 -8.62
N VAL A 255 1.93 -4.31 -9.15
CA VAL A 255 3.04 -4.91 -9.89
C VAL A 255 3.75 -5.96 -9.04
N ARG A 256 4.05 -5.63 -7.80
CA ARG A 256 4.80 -6.46 -6.86
C ARG A 256 4.07 -7.79 -6.57
N VAL A 257 2.78 -7.72 -6.25
CA VAL A 257 1.99 -8.91 -5.91
C VAL A 257 1.63 -9.74 -7.15
N HIS A 258 1.43 -9.11 -8.31
CA HIS A 258 1.22 -9.81 -9.58
C HIS A 258 2.49 -10.56 -10.00
N MET A 259 3.67 -9.94 -9.94
CA MET A 259 4.92 -10.60 -10.29
C MET A 259 5.26 -11.74 -9.31
N LEU A 260 4.97 -11.59 -8.01
CA LEU A 260 5.07 -12.70 -7.06
C LEU A 260 4.14 -13.86 -7.44
N SER A 261 2.88 -13.58 -7.80
CA SER A 261 1.90 -14.60 -8.22
C SER A 261 2.25 -15.23 -9.56
N TYR A 262 2.99 -14.53 -10.39
CA TYR A 262 3.56 -15.01 -11.65
C TYR A 262 4.84 -15.84 -11.46
N ASN A 263 5.21 -16.10 -10.21
CA ASN A 263 6.44 -16.83 -9.80
C ASN A 263 7.76 -16.11 -10.16
N SER A 264 7.71 -14.81 -10.41
CA SER A 264 8.84 -13.96 -10.77
C SER A 264 8.83 -12.68 -9.91
N PRO A 265 9.11 -12.77 -8.58
CA PRO A 265 9.04 -11.61 -7.69
C PRO A 265 10.04 -10.51 -8.08
N VAL A 266 9.70 -9.28 -7.75
CA VAL A 266 10.54 -8.12 -8.07
C VAL A 266 11.83 -8.12 -7.24
N VAL A 267 12.96 -7.86 -7.86
CA VAL A 267 14.27 -7.78 -7.20
C VAL A 267 14.28 -6.66 -6.17
N GLY A 268 14.87 -6.93 -5.01
CA GLY A 268 14.97 -5.98 -3.91
C GLY A 268 13.65 -5.71 -3.18
N ASP A 269 12.59 -6.50 -3.42
CA ASP A 269 11.32 -6.33 -2.70
C ASP A 269 11.44 -6.80 -1.25
N PRO A 270 11.26 -5.91 -0.24
CA PRO A 270 11.35 -6.30 1.16
C PRO A 270 10.15 -7.11 1.66
N LEU A 271 9.02 -7.10 0.92
CA LEU A 271 7.73 -7.64 1.37
C LEU A 271 7.27 -8.83 0.53
N TYR A 272 7.42 -8.76 -0.80
CA TYR A 272 6.94 -9.75 -1.76
C TYR A 272 8.10 -10.52 -2.35
N PHE A 273 8.50 -11.59 -1.70
CA PHE A 273 9.61 -12.45 -2.13
C PHE A 273 9.32 -13.93 -1.86
N GLN A 274 9.97 -14.80 -2.61
CA GLN A 274 10.04 -16.22 -2.32
C GLN A 274 11.34 -16.51 -1.57
N LYS A 275 11.27 -17.21 -0.43
CA LYS A 275 12.46 -17.50 0.42
C LYS A 275 13.61 -18.12 -0.36
N LYS A 276 13.30 -18.99 -1.33
CA LYS A 276 14.29 -19.68 -2.20
C LYS A 276 14.97 -18.75 -3.22
N GLN A 277 14.32 -17.65 -3.61
CA GLN A 277 14.81 -16.70 -4.61
C GLN A 277 15.44 -15.46 -4.00
N LYS A 278 15.21 -15.20 -2.70
CA LYS A 278 15.83 -14.08 -1.98
C LYS A 278 17.32 -14.38 -1.82
N ASP A 279 18.13 -13.71 -2.57
CA ASP A 279 19.56 -13.95 -2.64
C ASP A 279 20.42 -12.72 -2.32
N LYS A 280 21.74 -12.86 -2.53
CA LYS A 280 22.70 -11.77 -2.35
C LYS A 280 22.41 -10.55 -3.24
N TRP A 281 21.78 -10.75 -4.40
CA TRP A 281 21.53 -9.69 -5.39
C TRP A 281 20.48 -8.69 -4.93
N ASP A 282 19.47 -9.11 -4.12
CA ASP A 282 18.55 -8.20 -3.48
C ASP A 282 19.28 -7.20 -2.57
N LYS A 283 20.31 -7.67 -1.85
CA LYS A 283 21.16 -6.83 -0.99
C LYS A 283 22.07 -5.91 -1.81
N VAL A 284 22.60 -6.39 -2.92
CA VAL A 284 23.46 -5.61 -3.82
C VAL A 284 22.64 -4.54 -4.53
N CYS A 285 21.43 -4.86 -4.98
CA CYS A 285 20.48 -3.89 -5.53
C CYS A 285 20.12 -2.81 -4.50
N GLY A 286 19.98 -3.21 -3.23
CA GLY A 286 19.76 -2.32 -2.08
C GLY A 286 18.40 -1.62 -2.04
N ARG A 287 17.54 -1.80 -3.05
CA ARG A 287 16.21 -1.20 -3.16
C ARG A 287 15.31 -2.02 -4.06
N LEU A 288 14.02 -1.75 -4.00
CA LEU A 288 13.04 -2.28 -4.95
C LEU A 288 13.37 -1.82 -6.37
N PHE A 289 13.56 -2.77 -7.31
CA PHE A 289 13.77 -2.47 -8.72
C PHE A 289 12.41 -2.25 -9.42
N LEU A 290 11.78 -1.14 -9.10
CA LEU A 290 10.49 -0.70 -9.66
C LEU A 290 10.53 0.80 -9.87
N HIS A 291 10.52 1.24 -11.12
CA HIS A 291 10.61 2.64 -11.51
C HIS A 291 9.57 2.98 -12.57
N CYS A 292 8.75 4.02 -12.32
CA CYS A 292 7.79 4.52 -13.29
C CYS A 292 8.52 5.34 -14.35
N ILE A 293 8.71 4.75 -15.53
CA ILE A 293 9.49 5.34 -16.64
C ILE A 293 8.63 6.18 -17.58
N HIS A 294 7.32 5.95 -17.61
CA HIS A 294 6.40 6.64 -18.53
C HIS A 294 5.10 7.01 -17.82
N LEU A 295 4.64 8.22 -18.09
CA LEU A 295 3.36 8.75 -17.61
C LEU A 295 2.75 9.61 -18.70
N ALA A 296 1.51 9.30 -19.15
CA ALA A 296 0.77 10.15 -20.07
C ALA A 296 -0.67 10.33 -19.62
N PHE A 297 -1.18 11.55 -19.80
CA PHE A 297 -2.54 11.97 -19.46
C PHE A 297 -2.97 13.12 -20.38
N THR A 298 -4.24 13.46 -20.36
CA THR A 298 -4.80 14.61 -21.11
C THR A 298 -4.92 15.81 -20.19
N ASP A 299 -4.47 16.98 -20.61
CA ASP A 299 -4.60 18.23 -19.86
C ASP A 299 -6.00 18.87 -20.00
N LEU A 300 -6.21 20.04 -19.39
CA LEU A 300 -7.49 20.75 -19.43
C LEU A 300 -7.85 21.34 -20.81
N LYS A 301 -6.90 21.36 -21.73
CA LYS A 301 -7.13 21.81 -23.11
C LYS A 301 -7.51 20.66 -24.05
N GLY A 302 -7.36 19.41 -23.57
CA GLY A 302 -7.55 18.21 -24.36
C GLY A 302 -6.24 17.69 -25.00
N ASP A 303 -5.10 18.32 -24.71
CA ASP A 303 -3.81 17.92 -25.27
C ASP A 303 -3.22 16.75 -24.50
N LYS A 304 -2.71 15.73 -25.20
CA LYS A 304 -1.98 14.62 -24.57
C LYS A 304 -0.62 15.11 -24.09
N GLN A 305 -0.39 14.98 -22.80
CA GLN A 305 0.88 15.26 -22.13
C GLN A 305 1.60 13.95 -21.85
N GLU A 306 2.86 13.82 -22.29
CA GLU A 306 3.67 12.62 -22.17
C GLU A 306 5.01 12.94 -21.52
N PHE A 307 5.39 12.14 -20.50
CA PHE A 307 6.62 12.31 -19.75
C PHE A 307 7.36 10.98 -19.67
N LYS A 308 8.69 11.03 -19.83
CA LYS A 308 9.58 9.89 -19.73
C LYS A 308 10.63 10.15 -18.65
N SER A 309 11.03 9.11 -17.95
CA SER A 309 12.10 9.13 -16.96
C SER A 309 13.04 7.96 -17.22
N GLU A 310 14.31 8.22 -17.20
CA GLU A 310 15.33 7.18 -17.27
C GLU A 310 15.44 6.45 -15.92
N LEU A 311 15.97 5.23 -15.94
CA LEU A 311 16.29 4.52 -14.70
C LEU A 311 17.31 5.34 -13.89
N PRO A 312 17.12 5.43 -12.56
CA PRO A 312 18.10 6.05 -11.69
C PRO A 312 19.46 5.35 -11.80
N PRO A 313 20.58 6.10 -11.63
CA PRO A 313 21.92 5.57 -11.83
C PRO A 313 22.22 4.28 -11.05
N GLU A 314 21.70 4.16 -9.83
CA GLU A 314 21.90 2.96 -9.01
C GLU A 314 21.24 1.71 -9.61
N LEU A 315 20.12 1.85 -10.34
CA LEU A 315 19.49 0.73 -11.05
C LEU A 315 20.18 0.44 -12.39
N VAL A 316 20.61 1.49 -13.10
CA VAL A 316 21.41 1.34 -14.35
C VAL A 316 22.71 0.60 -14.07
N ASN A 317 23.43 1.01 -13.04
CA ASN A 317 24.73 0.42 -12.68
C ASN A 317 24.62 -1.01 -12.13
N PHE A 318 23.42 -1.41 -11.70
CA PHE A 318 23.17 -2.77 -11.22
C PHE A 318 23.03 -3.80 -12.35
N LEU A 319 22.42 -3.42 -13.48
CA LEU A 319 22.14 -4.36 -14.58
C LEU A 319 23.39 -5.05 -15.17
N PRO A 320 24.52 -4.38 -15.41
CA PRO A 320 25.74 -5.03 -15.93
C PRO A 320 26.31 -6.11 -15.02
N LEU A 321 25.95 -6.13 -13.73
CA LEU A 321 26.40 -7.14 -12.77
C LEU A 321 25.69 -8.48 -12.94
N LEU A 322 24.59 -8.53 -13.72
CA LEU A 322 23.69 -9.69 -13.84
C LEU A 322 24.00 -10.61 -15.03
N LYS A 323 25.22 -10.68 -15.45
CA LYS A 323 25.69 -11.47 -16.61
C LYS A 323 25.19 -12.89 -16.63
#